data_77418f5e0c6e37875af73d7eabffb67d
#
_entry.id   77418f5e0c6e37875af73d7eabffb67d
#
_cell.length_a   1.000
_cell.length_b   1.000
_cell.length_c   1.000
_cell.angle_alpha   90.00
_cell.angle_beta   90.00
_cell.angle_gamma   90.00
#
_symmetry.space_group_name_H-M   'P 1'
#
loop_
_entity.id
_entity.type
_entity.pdbx_description
1 polymer ?
#
loop_
_entity_poly.entity_id
_entity_poly.type
_entity_poly.pdbx_seq_one_letter_code
_entity_poly.pdbx_strand_id
1 'polypeptide(L)'
;MKKFAALLLTAAMTVAMVGCGSSVAANTVNSKDDLPGKKIGVQLGTTGDADATAYEDEGSTVERFNKGADAIQALKTGKIDCVIIDKQPAEAFVEKNDDLKILDDTFDAEEYAICIAKDNTDLTDEFNKAIEE
;
A
#
# COMPACT_ATOMS: atom_id res chain seq x y z
N MET A 1 -61.32 45.20 -14.77
CA MET A 1 -60.11 45.16 -15.54
C MET A 1 -58.98 44.59 -14.66
N LYS A 2 -58.70 43.33 -14.79
CA LYS A 2 -57.85 42.58 -13.83
C LYS A 2 -56.41 42.56 -14.37
N LYS A 3 -55.48 43.18 -13.67
CA LYS A 3 -54.06 43.19 -13.96
C LYS A 3 -53.43 41.98 -13.36
N PHE A 4 -53.00 41.02 -14.17
CA PHE A 4 -52.20 39.86 -13.72
C PHE A 4 -50.75 40.30 -13.59
N ALA A 5 -50.24 40.26 -12.37
CA ALA A 5 -48.82 40.38 -12.09
C ALA A 5 -48.21 38.98 -12.23
N ALA A 6 -47.38 38.79 -13.26
CA ALA A 6 -46.58 37.58 -13.43
C ALA A 6 -45.35 37.71 -12.53
N LEU A 7 -45.27 36.86 -11.51
CA LEU A 7 -44.11 36.74 -10.63
C LEU A 7 -43.16 35.74 -11.30
N LEU A 8 -42.08 36.21 -11.91
CA LEU A 8 -41.00 35.42 -12.44
C LEU A 8 -40.11 34.95 -11.28
N LEU A 9 -40.28 33.69 -10.90
CA LEU A 9 -39.43 33.03 -9.93
C LEU A 9 -38.21 32.48 -10.67
N THR A 10 -37.12 33.26 -10.74
CA THR A 10 -35.83 32.80 -11.21
C THR A 10 -35.16 31.96 -10.13
N ALA A 11 -35.34 30.65 -10.21
CA ALA A 11 -34.57 29.70 -9.40
C ALA A 11 -33.13 29.69 -9.93
N ALA A 12 -32.23 30.37 -9.24
CA ALA A 12 -30.80 30.27 -9.45
C ALA A 12 -30.36 28.88 -8.94
N MET A 13 -30.22 27.90 -9.86
CA MET A 13 -29.52 26.67 -9.61
C MET A 13 -28.03 26.99 -9.52
N THR A 14 -27.55 27.23 -8.32
CA THR A 14 -26.12 27.15 -8.03
C THR A 14 -25.71 25.65 -8.08
N VAL A 15 -25.21 25.22 -9.23
CA VAL A 15 -24.50 23.95 -9.34
C VAL A 15 -23.23 24.09 -8.53
N ALA A 16 -23.25 23.63 -7.30
CA ALA A 16 -22.05 23.39 -6.55
C ALA A 16 -21.31 22.26 -7.27
N MET A 17 -20.34 22.63 -8.12
CA MET A 17 -19.31 21.68 -8.57
C MET A 17 -18.52 21.26 -7.32
N VAL A 18 -18.97 20.18 -6.70
CA VAL A 18 -18.13 19.41 -5.79
C VAL A 18 -17.06 18.80 -6.67
N GLY A 19 -15.94 19.51 -6.80
CA GLY A 19 -14.74 18.96 -7.37
C GLY A 19 -14.36 17.73 -6.55
N CYS A 20 -14.53 16.54 -7.10
CA CYS A 20 -13.85 15.34 -6.64
C CYS A 20 -12.33 15.48 -6.92
N GLY A 21 -11.71 16.40 -6.20
CA GLY A 21 -10.28 16.31 -5.95
C GLY A 21 -10.15 15.35 -4.78
N SER A 22 -9.81 14.11 -5.05
CA SER A 22 -9.33 13.19 -4.02
C SER A 22 -8.01 13.79 -3.51
N SER A 23 -8.10 14.70 -2.54
CA SER A 23 -6.93 15.04 -1.75
C SER A 23 -6.58 13.77 -0.98
N VAL A 24 -5.52 13.09 -1.42
CA VAL A 24 -4.91 12.02 -0.63
C VAL A 24 -4.69 12.61 0.76
N ALA A 25 -5.23 11.98 1.79
CA ALA A 25 -5.05 12.46 3.15
C ALA A 25 -3.55 12.54 3.45
N ALA A 26 -3.15 13.54 4.25
CA ALA A 26 -1.76 13.66 4.66
C ALA A 26 -1.31 12.35 5.30
N ASN A 27 -0.07 11.92 5.00
CA ASN A 27 0.50 10.71 5.58
C ASN A 27 0.43 10.76 7.12
N THR A 28 -0.14 9.71 7.70
CA THR A 28 -0.31 9.57 9.15
C THR A 28 0.55 8.45 9.73
N VAL A 29 1.38 7.79 8.91
CA VAL A 29 2.29 6.72 9.31
C VAL A 29 3.73 7.21 9.15
N ASN A 30 4.46 7.36 10.25
CA ASN A 30 5.85 7.80 10.29
C ASN A 30 6.77 6.76 10.93
N SER A 31 6.22 5.80 11.65
CA SER A 31 6.92 4.70 12.31
C SER A 31 6.02 3.47 12.41
N LYS A 32 6.56 2.34 12.87
CA LYS A 32 5.77 1.13 13.19
C LYS A 32 4.73 1.37 14.29
N ASP A 33 5.01 2.29 15.21
CA ASP A 33 4.10 2.62 16.32
C ASP A 33 2.81 3.29 15.84
N ASP A 34 2.80 3.81 14.62
CA ASP A 34 1.61 4.41 14.01
C ASP A 34 0.72 3.41 13.28
N LEU A 35 1.13 2.13 13.15
CA LEU A 35 0.40 1.11 12.39
C LEU A 35 -0.94 0.69 13.01
N PRO A 36 -1.11 0.65 14.35
CA PRO A 36 -2.39 0.32 14.96
C PRO A 36 -3.54 1.18 14.43
N GLY A 37 -4.64 0.53 14.03
CA GLY A 37 -5.84 1.19 13.49
C GLY A 37 -5.71 1.70 12.05
N LYS A 38 -4.62 1.41 11.34
CA LYS A 38 -4.40 1.84 9.95
C LYS A 38 -4.87 0.80 8.92
N LYS A 39 -5.00 1.27 7.69
CA LYS A 39 -5.20 0.41 6.52
C LYS A 39 -3.84 0.12 5.91
N ILE A 40 -3.39 -1.11 6.04
CA ILE A 40 -2.06 -1.56 5.64
C ILE A 40 -2.20 -2.40 4.37
N GLY A 41 -1.52 -2.00 3.29
CA GLY A 41 -1.45 -2.79 2.06
C GLY A 41 -0.25 -3.73 2.10
N VAL A 42 -0.44 -4.97 1.63
CA VAL A 42 0.61 -5.98 1.55
C VAL A 42 0.50 -6.77 0.25
N GLN A 43 1.60 -7.39 -0.16
CA GLN A 43 1.53 -8.42 -1.18
C GLN A 43 1.13 -9.75 -0.53
N LEU A 44 0.08 -10.37 -1.05
CA LEU A 44 -0.48 -11.61 -0.50
C LEU A 44 0.57 -12.71 -0.37
N GLY A 45 0.65 -13.32 0.81
CA GLY A 45 1.45 -14.51 1.08
C GLY A 45 2.95 -14.24 1.25
N THR A 46 3.35 -12.98 1.43
CA THR A 46 4.73 -12.60 1.79
C THR A 46 4.90 -12.55 3.31
N THR A 47 6.13 -12.42 3.77
CA THR A 47 6.44 -12.15 5.18
C THR A 47 5.86 -10.82 5.64
N GLY A 48 5.88 -9.78 4.78
CA GLY A 48 5.19 -8.52 5.06
C GLY A 48 3.67 -8.67 5.27
N ASP A 49 3.01 -9.67 4.64
CA ASP A 49 1.62 -10.02 4.94
C ASP A 49 1.49 -10.65 6.35
N ALA A 50 2.42 -11.51 6.72
CA ALA A 50 2.45 -12.11 8.06
C ALA A 50 2.68 -11.05 9.15
N ASP A 51 3.65 -10.15 8.94
CA ASP A 51 3.96 -9.05 9.86
C ASP A 51 2.77 -8.09 10.02
N ALA A 52 2.14 -7.72 8.91
CA ALA A 52 0.97 -6.85 8.93
C ALA A 52 -0.23 -7.48 9.66
N THR A 53 -0.39 -8.79 9.53
CA THR A 53 -1.50 -9.54 10.17
C THR A 53 -1.49 -9.40 11.69
N ALA A 54 -0.32 -9.26 12.33
CA ALA A 54 -0.22 -9.03 13.77
C ALA A 54 -0.93 -7.73 14.23
N TYR A 55 -1.03 -6.74 13.37
CA TYR A 55 -1.70 -5.47 13.68
C TYR A 55 -3.23 -5.53 13.51
N GLU A 56 -3.80 -6.61 12.97
CA GLU A 56 -5.27 -6.77 12.89
C GLU A 56 -5.87 -6.84 14.31
N ASP A 57 -5.18 -7.46 15.27
CA ASP A 57 -5.57 -7.49 16.68
C ASP A 57 -5.51 -6.12 17.36
N GLU A 58 -4.78 -5.16 16.77
CA GLU A 58 -4.65 -3.77 17.21
C GLU A 58 -5.57 -2.81 16.44
N GLY A 59 -6.56 -3.37 15.71
CA GLY A 59 -7.59 -2.61 15.00
C GLY A 59 -7.22 -2.16 13.60
N SER A 60 -6.10 -2.63 13.04
CA SER A 60 -5.71 -2.35 11.66
C SER A 60 -6.52 -3.19 10.68
N THR A 61 -6.60 -2.71 9.43
CA THR A 61 -7.16 -3.47 8.33
C THR A 61 -6.04 -3.81 7.34
N VAL A 62 -5.81 -5.09 7.08
CA VAL A 62 -4.79 -5.55 6.12
C VAL A 62 -5.44 -5.82 4.77
N GLU A 63 -5.11 -5.00 3.77
CA GLU A 63 -5.54 -5.18 2.39
C GLU A 63 -4.47 -5.93 1.59
N ARG A 64 -4.84 -7.12 1.10
CA ARG A 64 -3.95 -8.06 0.42
C ARG A 64 -4.06 -7.92 -1.08
N PHE A 65 -2.95 -7.62 -1.75
CA PHE A 65 -2.87 -7.44 -3.19
C PHE A 65 -2.06 -8.57 -3.82
N ASN A 66 -2.42 -8.98 -5.02
CA ASN A 66 -1.66 -9.99 -5.76
C ASN A 66 -0.29 -9.48 -6.24
N LYS A 67 -0.14 -8.16 -6.37
CA LYS A 67 1.10 -7.49 -6.80
C LYS A 67 1.38 -6.27 -5.93
N GLY A 68 2.64 -6.07 -5.57
CA GLY A 68 3.08 -4.88 -4.85
C GLY A 68 2.71 -3.57 -5.57
N ALA A 69 2.74 -3.55 -6.91
CA ALA A 69 2.33 -2.39 -7.70
C ALA A 69 0.86 -1.98 -7.49
N ASP A 70 -0.04 -2.94 -7.25
CA ASP A 70 -1.44 -2.67 -6.98
C ASP A 70 -1.62 -2.04 -5.57
N ALA A 71 -0.83 -2.49 -4.59
CA ALA A 71 -0.76 -1.89 -3.26
C ALA A 71 -0.25 -0.44 -3.33
N ILE A 72 0.81 -0.18 -4.10
CA ILE A 72 1.32 1.18 -4.33
C ILE A 72 0.27 2.07 -4.99
N GLN A 73 -0.48 1.58 -5.96
CA GLN A 73 -1.56 2.34 -6.58
C GLN A 73 -2.70 2.64 -5.58
N ALA A 74 -3.02 1.70 -4.68
CA ALA A 74 -4.00 1.92 -3.63
C ALA A 74 -3.52 2.99 -2.62
N LEU A 75 -2.23 2.99 -2.25
CA LEU A 75 -1.62 4.01 -1.41
C LEU A 75 -1.72 5.40 -2.07
N LYS A 76 -1.30 5.53 -3.32
CA LYS A 76 -1.33 6.79 -4.07
C LYS A 76 -2.74 7.35 -4.27
N THR A 77 -3.76 6.51 -4.23
CA THR A 77 -5.17 6.94 -4.30
C THR A 77 -5.84 7.13 -2.95
N GLY A 78 -5.11 6.98 -1.84
CA GLY A 78 -5.60 7.17 -0.48
C GLY A 78 -6.59 6.10 -0.01
N LYS A 79 -6.58 4.93 -0.63
CA LYS A 79 -7.40 3.78 -0.20
C LYS A 79 -6.83 3.09 1.02
N ILE A 80 -5.50 3.08 1.13
CA ILE A 80 -4.73 2.56 2.25
C ILE A 80 -3.77 3.63 2.76
N ASP A 81 -3.27 3.47 3.98
CA ASP A 81 -2.43 4.45 4.68
C ASP A 81 -0.94 4.20 4.47
N CYS A 82 -0.54 2.94 4.33
CA CYS A 82 0.85 2.52 4.09
C CYS A 82 0.93 1.17 3.39
N VAL A 83 2.14 0.80 2.97
CA VAL A 83 2.43 -0.51 2.39
C VAL A 83 3.61 -1.13 3.13
N ILE A 84 3.49 -2.39 3.55
CA ILE A 84 4.59 -3.21 4.04
C ILE A 84 5.03 -4.13 2.90
N ILE A 85 6.28 -4.02 2.50
CA ILE A 85 6.85 -4.73 1.36
C ILE A 85 8.37 -4.81 1.52
N ASP A 86 9.01 -5.77 0.86
CA ASP A 86 10.46 -5.93 0.89
C ASP A 86 11.20 -4.67 0.44
N LYS A 87 12.38 -4.45 1.00
CA LYS A 87 13.18 -3.24 0.79
C LYS A 87 13.50 -2.99 -0.68
N GLN A 88 13.98 -3.99 -1.42
CA GLN A 88 14.37 -3.80 -2.82
C GLN A 88 13.21 -3.39 -3.74
N PRO A 89 12.02 -4.06 -3.72
CA PRO A 89 10.84 -3.54 -4.39
C PRO A 89 10.42 -2.14 -3.93
N ALA A 90 10.50 -1.84 -2.63
CA ALA A 90 10.16 -0.51 -2.10
C ALA A 90 11.07 0.58 -2.71
N GLU A 91 12.39 0.35 -2.75
CA GLU A 91 13.37 1.25 -3.37
C GLU A 91 13.05 1.49 -4.86
N ALA A 92 12.73 0.42 -5.61
CA ALA A 92 12.36 0.52 -7.03
C ALA A 92 11.04 1.29 -7.26
N PHE A 93 10.11 1.26 -6.31
CA PHE A 93 8.87 2.06 -6.39
C PHE A 93 9.14 3.53 -6.07
N VAL A 94 9.91 3.83 -5.04
CA VAL A 94 10.22 5.21 -4.64
C VAL A 94 11.07 5.91 -5.69
N GLU A 95 12.01 5.22 -6.34
CA GLU A 95 12.80 5.78 -7.45
C GLU A 95 11.94 6.32 -8.60
N LYS A 96 10.76 5.74 -8.80
CA LYS A 96 9.82 6.10 -9.89
C LYS A 96 8.64 6.96 -9.44
N ASN A 97 8.54 7.27 -8.14
CA ASN A 97 7.41 7.98 -7.56
C ASN A 97 7.90 8.95 -6.48
N ASP A 98 8.12 10.20 -6.87
CA ASP A 98 8.61 11.28 -5.99
C ASP A 98 7.64 11.61 -4.83
N ASP A 99 6.41 11.15 -4.91
CA ASP A 99 5.36 11.30 -3.90
C ASP A 99 5.36 10.20 -2.83
N LEU A 100 6.30 9.25 -2.92
CA LEU A 100 6.48 8.17 -1.96
C LEU A 100 7.79 8.32 -1.19
N LYS A 101 7.83 7.74 0.01
CA LYS A 101 9.04 7.59 0.82
C LYS A 101 9.07 6.22 1.49
N ILE A 102 10.27 5.75 1.80
CA ILE A 102 10.50 4.61 2.69
C ILE A 102 10.72 5.18 4.09
N LEU A 103 10.15 4.54 5.11
CA LEU A 103 10.41 4.86 6.51
C LEU A 103 11.70 4.19 6.97
N ASP A 104 12.33 4.76 8.01
CA ASP A 104 13.58 4.24 8.56
C ASP A 104 13.37 2.94 9.38
N ASP A 105 12.12 2.71 9.86
CA ASP A 105 11.77 1.49 10.57
C ASP A 105 11.79 0.27 9.64
N THR A 106 12.36 -0.82 10.15
CA THR A 106 12.41 -2.11 9.46
C THR A 106 11.76 -3.20 10.32
N PHE A 107 11.26 -4.23 9.66
CA PHE A 107 10.89 -5.50 10.28
C PHE A 107 12.13 -6.39 10.44
N ASP A 108 11.99 -7.53 11.09
CA ASP A 108 13.10 -8.44 11.31
C ASP A 108 13.73 -8.91 9.99
N ALA A 109 15.02 -9.16 10.02
CA ALA A 109 15.73 -9.68 8.85
C ALA A 109 15.27 -11.09 8.53
N GLU A 110 15.05 -11.36 7.24
CA GLU A 110 14.61 -12.65 6.75
C GLU A 110 15.79 -13.50 6.29
N GLU A 111 15.68 -14.80 6.52
CA GLU A 111 16.60 -15.79 5.98
C GLU A 111 15.92 -16.57 4.87
N TYR A 112 16.58 -16.69 3.73
CA TYR A 112 16.12 -17.48 2.60
C TYR A 112 16.89 -18.78 2.48
N ALA A 113 16.21 -19.84 2.09
CA ALA A 113 16.81 -21.14 1.84
C ALA A 113 16.33 -21.72 0.51
N ILE A 114 17.19 -22.46 -0.15
CA ILE A 114 16.86 -23.21 -1.36
C ILE A 114 16.60 -24.67 -0.95
N CYS A 115 15.40 -25.17 -1.27
CA CYS A 115 15.07 -26.58 -1.06
C CYS A 115 15.34 -27.38 -2.34
N ILE A 116 16.16 -28.41 -2.21
CA ILE A 116 16.51 -29.33 -3.31
C ILE A 116 16.17 -30.75 -2.86
N ALA A 117 15.77 -31.61 -3.80
CA ALA A 117 15.57 -33.04 -3.52
C ALA A 117 16.82 -33.65 -2.90
N LYS A 118 16.67 -34.40 -1.80
CA LYS A 118 17.77 -34.84 -0.94
C LYS A 118 18.81 -35.70 -1.68
N ASP A 119 18.41 -36.38 -2.73
CA ASP A 119 19.25 -37.27 -3.56
C ASP A 119 19.87 -36.55 -4.77
N ASN A 120 19.54 -35.26 -4.99
CA ASN A 120 20.10 -34.45 -6.07
C ASN A 120 21.34 -33.69 -5.60
N THR A 121 22.41 -34.45 -5.30
CA THR A 121 23.67 -33.89 -4.76
C THR A 121 24.40 -33.00 -5.74
N ASP A 122 24.38 -33.35 -7.05
CA ASP A 122 25.08 -32.59 -8.08
C ASP A 122 24.51 -31.15 -8.18
N LEU A 123 23.19 -31.03 -8.16
CA LEU A 123 22.52 -29.70 -8.15
C LEU A 123 22.81 -28.92 -6.87
N THR A 124 22.87 -29.62 -5.72
CA THR A 124 23.22 -28.99 -4.44
C THR A 124 24.61 -28.38 -4.48
N ASP A 125 25.59 -29.12 -5.02
CA ASP A 125 26.98 -28.68 -5.14
C ASP A 125 27.10 -27.47 -6.10
N GLU A 126 26.37 -27.48 -7.21
CA GLU A 126 26.33 -26.35 -8.16
C GLU A 126 25.75 -25.08 -7.52
N PHE A 127 24.64 -25.19 -6.77
CA PHE A 127 24.07 -24.05 -6.07
C PHE A 127 24.98 -23.50 -4.99
N ASN A 128 25.56 -24.36 -4.14
CA ASN A 128 26.48 -23.92 -3.10
C ASN A 128 27.69 -23.20 -3.69
N LYS A 129 28.24 -23.68 -4.80
CA LYS A 129 29.33 -23.00 -5.50
C LYS A 129 28.92 -21.61 -6.01
N ALA A 130 27.72 -21.48 -6.57
CA ALA A 130 27.22 -20.20 -7.09
C ALA A 130 26.90 -19.17 -5.98
N ILE A 131 26.59 -19.64 -4.76
CA ILE A 131 26.31 -18.76 -3.61
C ILE A 131 27.60 -18.26 -2.95
N GLU A 132 28.69 -19.05 -3.04
CA GLU A 132 30.00 -18.70 -2.46
C GLU A 132 30.82 -17.71 -3.33
N GLU A 133 30.43 -17.49 -4.60
CA GLU A 133 31.05 -16.51 -5.51
C GLU A 133 30.53 -15.08 -5.28
#